data_ea8c9dbcd21efbd2312e66db41085fd5
#
_entry.id   ea8c9dbcd21efbd2312e66db41085fd5
#
_cell.length_a   1.000
_cell.length_b   1.000
_cell.length_c   1.000
_cell.angle_alpha   90.00
_cell.angle_beta   90.00
_cell.angle_gamma   90.00
#
_symmetry.space_group_name_H-M   'P 1'
#
loop_
_entity.id
_entity.type
_entity.pdbx_description
1 polymer ?
#
loop_
_entity_poly.entity_id
_entity_poly.type
_entity_poly.pdbx_seq_one_letter_code
_entity_poly.pdbx_strand_id
1 'polypeptide(L)'
;MNPLRIRNFLLLSVWATACLTGFLLLWNYSFTPGETEEAPLKIPSHFQDGRFHLLMSIHPRCPCTKASLAELHRILAKTKGKMGVSILVYMPRGEQREWQNGALLNEAKSIPAVSIISDQDGKIAESLGMSTSGAVCLYDKDGNLRYSGGITASRGHEGDNHGKSIILSQVLGKTTGMEKGIVYGCPIQNNPTDS
;
A
#
# COMPACT_ATOMS: atom_id res chain seq x y z
N MET A 1 -30.96 -8.83 46.09
CA MET A 1 -30.15 -9.34 44.94
C MET A 1 -28.88 -9.95 45.52
N ASN A 2 -28.47 -11.15 45.08
CA ASN A 2 -27.34 -11.88 45.69
C ASN A 2 -26.02 -11.10 45.36
N PRO A 3 -25.18 -10.73 46.35
CA PRO A 3 -23.96 -9.95 46.15
C PRO A 3 -22.99 -10.59 45.16
N LEU A 4 -22.96 -11.91 45.07
CA LEU A 4 -22.18 -12.64 44.07
C LEU A 4 -22.66 -12.39 42.63
N ARG A 5 -23.98 -12.31 42.42
CA ARG A 5 -24.55 -12.00 41.09
C ARG A 5 -24.22 -10.56 40.65
N ILE A 6 -24.28 -9.60 41.58
CA ILE A 6 -23.92 -8.21 41.31
C ILE A 6 -22.44 -8.11 40.92
N ARG A 7 -21.56 -8.73 41.71
CA ARG A 7 -20.11 -8.76 41.42
C ARG A 7 -19.82 -9.39 40.05
N ASN A 8 -20.43 -10.55 39.75
CA ASN A 8 -20.20 -11.17 38.46
C ASN A 8 -20.73 -10.34 37.29
N PHE A 9 -21.88 -9.68 37.47
CA PHE A 9 -22.41 -8.76 36.46
C PHE A 9 -21.46 -7.57 36.21
N LEU A 10 -20.93 -6.97 37.27
CA LEU A 10 -19.96 -5.87 37.14
C LEU A 10 -18.67 -6.30 36.44
N LEU A 11 -18.13 -7.47 36.79
CA LEU A 11 -16.94 -8.02 36.13
C LEU A 11 -17.17 -8.28 34.63
N LEU A 12 -18.32 -8.88 34.29
CA LEU A 12 -18.70 -9.10 32.90
C LEU A 12 -18.87 -7.79 32.12
N SER A 13 -19.48 -6.79 32.76
CA SER A 13 -19.65 -5.46 32.13
C SER A 13 -18.31 -4.79 31.86
N VAL A 14 -17.40 -4.81 32.82
CA VAL A 14 -16.04 -4.26 32.65
C VAL A 14 -15.30 -4.98 31.53
N TRP A 15 -15.34 -6.32 31.54
CA TRP A 15 -14.71 -7.14 30.50
C TRP A 15 -15.30 -6.84 29.12
N ALA A 16 -16.62 -6.80 28.98
CA ALA A 16 -17.29 -6.53 27.71
C ALA A 16 -16.95 -5.12 27.19
N THR A 17 -16.90 -4.12 28.09
CA THR A 17 -16.51 -2.75 27.74
C THR A 17 -15.05 -2.71 27.24
N ALA A 18 -14.13 -3.40 27.92
CA ALA A 18 -12.73 -3.46 27.49
C ALA A 18 -12.58 -4.12 26.12
N CYS A 19 -13.30 -5.23 25.87
CA CYS A 19 -13.30 -5.89 24.56
C CYS A 19 -13.86 -4.98 23.46
N LEU A 20 -14.98 -4.30 23.71
CA LEU A 20 -15.59 -3.37 22.77
C LEU A 20 -14.65 -2.20 22.46
N THR A 21 -14.04 -1.61 23.47
CA THR A 21 -13.08 -0.51 23.28
C THR A 21 -11.89 -0.97 22.45
N GLY A 22 -11.31 -2.14 22.78
CA GLY A 22 -10.20 -2.73 22.01
C GLY A 22 -10.59 -2.98 20.54
N PHE A 23 -11.78 -3.52 20.30
CA PHE A 23 -12.30 -3.73 18.95
C PHE A 23 -12.46 -2.41 18.16
N LEU A 24 -13.02 -1.37 18.79
CA LEU A 24 -13.21 -0.07 18.16
C LEU A 24 -11.87 0.59 17.82
N LEU A 25 -10.87 0.48 18.69
CA LEU A 25 -9.51 1.00 18.42
C LEU A 25 -8.87 0.27 17.23
N LEU A 26 -8.94 -1.07 17.21
CA LEU A 26 -8.41 -1.86 16.09
C LEU A 26 -9.15 -1.56 14.79
N TRP A 27 -10.47 -1.44 14.84
CA TRP A 27 -11.29 -1.05 13.70
C TRP A 27 -10.86 0.31 13.14
N ASN A 28 -10.79 1.32 14.01
CA ASN A 28 -10.36 2.65 13.61
C ASN A 28 -8.95 2.63 12.97
N TYR A 29 -7.98 1.97 13.60
CA TYR A 29 -6.64 1.82 13.06
C TYR A 29 -6.63 1.15 11.68
N SER A 30 -7.41 0.09 11.51
CA SER A 30 -7.43 -0.71 10.26
C SER A 30 -7.98 0.08 9.07
N PHE A 31 -8.95 0.97 9.31
CA PHE A 31 -9.63 1.74 8.27
C PHE A 31 -9.22 3.23 8.21
N THR A 32 -8.21 3.63 8.98
CA THR A 32 -7.67 5.00 8.86
C THR A 32 -6.85 5.11 7.58
N PRO A 33 -7.24 5.97 6.62
CA PRO A 33 -6.48 6.20 5.39
C PRO A 33 -5.09 6.74 5.68
N GLY A 34 -4.14 6.39 4.83
CA GLY A 34 -2.87 7.10 4.77
C GLY A 34 -2.98 8.35 3.89
N GLU A 35 -2.05 9.26 4.08
CA GLU A 35 -1.97 10.49 3.27
C GLU A 35 -1.48 10.19 1.86
N THR A 36 -2.05 10.89 0.88
CA THR A 36 -1.62 10.87 -0.53
C THR A 36 -1.84 12.23 -1.13
N GLU A 37 -0.94 12.63 -2.01
CA GLU A 37 -1.05 13.84 -2.79
C GLU A 37 -1.54 13.56 -4.21
N GLU A 38 -1.65 14.59 -5.03
CA GLU A 38 -2.04 14.39 -6.43
C GLU A 38 -0.89 13.80 -7.24
N ALA A 39 -1.15 12.65 -7.85
CA ALA A 39 -0.19 12.02 -8.75
C ALA A 39 -0.10 12.81 -10.07
N PRO A 40 1.09 12.90 -10.68
CA PRO A 40 1.26 13.56 -11.97
C PRO A 40 0.47 12.85 -13.07
N LEU A 41 -0.20 13.62 -13.92
CA LEU A 41 -1.03 13.09 -15.00
C LEU A 41 -0.23 12.33 -16.07
N LYS A 42 1.08 12.57 -16.13
CA LYS A 42 2.01 11.89 -17.03
C LYS A 42 3.10 11.19 -16.25
N ILE A 43 3.42 9.98 -16.68
CA ILE A 43 4.53 9.20 -16.14
C ILE A 43 5.87 9.90 -16.43
N PRO A 44 6.85 9.92 -15.51
CA PRO A 44 8.21 10.33 -15.84
C PRO A 44 8.79 9.49 -16.98
N SER A 45 9.42 10.13 -17.96
CA SER A 45 9.83 9.51 -19.24
C SER A 45 10.69 8.25 -19.09
N HIS A 46 11.51 8.19 -18.04
CA HIS A 46 12.39 7.04 -17.79
C HIS A 46 11.65 5.74 -17.35
N PHE A 47 10.35 5.83 -17.03
CA PHE A 47 9.49 4.66 -16.75
C PHE A 47 8.63 4.25 -17.95
N GLN A 48 8.59 5.05 -19.00
CA GLN A 48 7.75 4.79 -20.16
C GLN A 48 8.39 3.77 -21.09
N ASP A 49 7.76 2.61 -21.26
CA ASP A 49 8.21 1.51 -22.10
C ASP A 49 7.18 1.07 -23.17
N GLY A 50 6.15 1.89 -23.42
CA GLY A 50 5.08 1.61 -24.37
C GLY A 50 4.06 0.57 -23.91
N ARG A 51 4.11 0.15 -22.64
CA ARG A 51 3.13 -0.70 -21.98
C ARG A 51 2.42 0.04 -20.86
N PHE A 52 1.38 -0.56 -20.30
CA PHE A 52 0.92 -0.13 -18.97
C PHE A 52 2.08 -0.24 -17.99
N HIS A 53 2.23 0.76 -17.12
CA HIS A 53 3.27 0.75 -16.10
C HIS A 53 2.70 1.07 -14.74
N LEU A 54 2.93 0.21 -13.77
CA LEU A 54 2.52 0.40 -12.38
C LEU A 54 3.74 0.76 -11.55
N LEU A 55 3.68 1.92 -10.91
CA LEU A 55 4.65 2.36 -9.90
C LEU A 55 4.05 2.07 -8.53
N MET A 56 4.82 1.52 -7.61
CA MET A 56 4.40 1.24 -6.24
C MET A 56 5.46 1.72 -5.27
N SER A 57 5.07 2.50 -4.27
CA SER A 57 5.99 2.90 -3.20
C SER A 57 5.85 2.00 -1.99
N ILE A 58 6.97 1.59 -1.40
CA ILE A 58 6.99 0.79 -0.19
C ILE A 58 8.01 1.30 0.83
N HIS A 59 7.62 1.19 2.12
CA HIS A 59 8.53 1.39 3.23
C HIS A 59 8.94 0.01 3.78
N PRO A 60 10.26 -0.34 3.80
CA PRO A 60 10.73 -1.69 4.12
C PRO A 60 10.38 -2.18 5.53
N ARG A 61 10.07 -1.27 6.45
CA ARG A 61 9.68 -1.60 7.83
C ARG A 61 8.17 -1.52 8.08
N CYS A 62 7.34 -1.27 7.04
CA CYS A 62 5.89 -1.21 7.18
C CYS A 62 5.26 -2.60 7.09
N PRO A 63 4.67 -3.15 8.16
CA PRO A 63 4.09 -4.49 8.14
C PRO A 63 2.90 -4.62 7.17
N CYS A 64 2.18 -3.52 6.90
CA CYS A 64 1.07 -3.50 5.96
C CYS A 64 1.51 -3.74 4.51
N THR A 65 2.77 -3.46 4.18
CA THR A 65 3.36 -3.64 2.84
C THR A 65 3.26 -5.08 2.36
N LYS A 66 3.33 -6.06 3.28
CA LYS A 66 3.23 -7.48 2.92
C LYS A 66 1.92 -7.79 2.18
N ALA A 67 0.79 -7.31 2.67
CA ALA A 67 -0.50 -7.49 1.98
C ALA A 67 -0.51 -6.82 0.61
N SER A 68 0.07 -5.62 0.49
CA SER A 68 0.16 -4.92 -0.79
C SER A 68 1.04 -5.67 -1.80
N LEU A 69 2.16 -6.26 -1.38
CA LEU A 69 3.00 -7.10 -2.23
C LEU A 69 2.28 -8.39 -2.69
N ALA A 70 1.53 -9.03 -1.79
CA ALA A 70 0.71 -10.19 -2.13
C ALA A 70 -0.37 -9.85 -3.16
N GLU A 71 -1.05 -8.70 -3.02
CA GLU A 71 -2.03 -8.23 -4.01
C GLU A 71 -1.38 -7.86 -5.34
N LEU A 72 -0.21 -7.22 -5.32
CA LEU A 72 0.57 -6.95 -6.54
C LEU A 72 0.91 -8.24 -7.29
N HIS A 73 1.36 -9.27 -6.58
CA HIS A 73 1.64 -10.58 -7.18
C HIS A 73 0.39 -11.18 -7.86
N ARG A 74 -0.79 -11.07 -7.22
CA ARG A 74 -2.07 -11.52 -7.80
C ARG A 74 -2.46 -10.73 -9.05
N ILE A 75 -2.22 -9.41 -9.06
CA ILE A 75 -2.44 -8.55 -10.23
C ILE A 75 -1.54 -8.99 -11.38
N LEU A 76 -0.24 -9.17 -11.13
CA LEU A 76 0.73 -9.60 -12.15
C LEU A 76 0.37 -10.95 -12.75
N ALA A 77 -0.03 -11.91 -11.95
CA ALA A 77 -0.47 -13.22 -12.42
C ALA A 77 -1.66 -13.13 -13.39
N LYS A 78 -2.59 -12.19 -13.18
CA LYS A 78 -3.77 -11.98 -14.02
C LYS A 78 -3.48 -11.14 -15.28
N THR A 79 -2.50 -10.24 -15.23
CA THR A 79 -2.16 -9.35 -16.36
C THR A 79 -1.20 -9.98 -17.37
N LYS A 80 -0.55 -11.11 -17.03
CA LYS A 80 0.26 -11.94 -17.95
C LYS A 80 1.26 -11.13 -18.81
N GLY A 81 2.03 -10.26 -18.18
CA GLY A 81 3.07 -9.46 -18.83
C GLY A 81 2.58 -8.23 -19.63
N LYS A 82 1.28 -7.90 -19.60
CA LYS A 82 0.74 -6.69 -20.25
C LYS A 82 1.12 -5.39 -19.55
N MET A 83 1.76 -5.49 -18.38
CA MET A 83 2.10 -4.34 -17.52
C MET A 83 3.53 -4.49 -17.01
N GLY A 84 4.33 -3.43 -17.11
CA GLY A 84 5.59 -3.27 -16.39
C GLY A 84 5.31 -2.84 -14.95
N VAL A 85 6.20 -3.19 -14.03
CA VAL A 85 6.08 -2.78 -12.61
C VAL A 85 7.42 -2.32 -12.07
N SER A 86 7.43 -1.18 -11.40
CA SER A 86 8.57 -0.72 -10.62
C SER A 86 8.15 -0.47 -9.18
N ILE A 87 8.88 -1.06 -8.25
CA ILE A 87 8.71 -0.84 -6.81
C ILE A 87 9.77 0.15 -6.33
N LEU A 88 9.32 1.28 -5.83
CA LEU A 88 10.13 2.32 -5.20
C LEU A 88 10.29 1.97 -3.74
N VAL A 89 11.51 1.62 -3.34
CA VAL A 89 11.81 1.21 -1.97
C VAL A 89 12.46 2.37 -1.24
N TYR A 90 11.78 2.88 -0.22
CA TYR A 90 12.34 3.94 0.63
C TYR A 90 13.68 3.53 1.24
N MET A 91 14.66 4.41 1.12
CA MET A 91 16.01 4.26 1.65
C MET A 91 16.48 5.57 2.29
N PRO A 92 16.67 5.62 3.62
CA PRO A 92 17.22 6.79 4.27
C PRO A 92 18.71 6.97 3.94
N ARG A 93 19.18 8.21 3.91
CA ARG A 93 20.61 8.48 3.73
C ARG A 93 21.43 7.94 4.89
N GLY A 94 22.55 7.29 4.56
CA GLY A 94 23.53 6.80 5.54
C GLY A 94 23.27 5.40 6.09
N GLU A 95 22.07 4.84 5.95
CA GLU A 95 21.69 3.55 6.55
C GLU A 95 21.49 2.41 5.54
N GLN A 96 22.02 2.53 4.34
CA GLN A 96 21.74 1.64 3.21
C GLN A 96 21.92 0.14 3.49
N ARG A 97 22.89 -0.27 4.30
CA ARG A 97 23.16 -1.69 4.54
C ARG A 97 22.09 -2.40 5.37
N GLU A 98 21.56 -1.74 6.38
CA GLU A 98 20.51 -2.32 7.25
C GLU A 98 19.16 -2.47 6.52
N TRP A 99 18.88 -1.53 5.62
CA TRP A 99 17.62 -1.50 4.90
C TRP A 99 17.58 -2.40 3.66
N GLN A 100 18.75 -2.78 3.14
CA GLN A 100 18.88 -3.64 1.95
C GLN A 100 18.59 -5.13 2.19
N ASN A 101 18.56 -5.58 3.46
CA ASN A 101 18.43 -7.01 3.82
C ASN A 101 17.12 -7.34 4.56
N GLY A 102 16.11 -6.47 4.52
CA GLY A 102 14.82 -6.68 5.17
C GLY A 102 13.97 -7.77 4.49
N ALA A 103 13.17 -8.50 5.29
CA ALA A 103 12.29 -9.57 4.81
C ALA A 103 11.33 -9.08 3.71
N LEU A 104 10.75 -7.87 3.86
CA LEU A 104 9.83 -7.27 2.88
C LEU A 104 10.53 -6.95 1.56
N LEU A 105 11.77 -6.50 1.60
CA LEU A 105 12.55 -6.25 0.39
C LEU A 105 12.87 -7.55 -0.34
N ASN A 106 13.21 -8.61 0.39
CA ASN A 106 13.43 -9.93 -0.20
C ASN A 106 12.14 -10.48 -0.82
N GLU A 107 10.99 -10.28 -0.18
CA GLU A 107 9.67 -10.62 -0.73
C GLU A 107 9.39 -9.84 -2.01
N ALA A 108 9.62 -8.52 -2.03
CA ALA A 108 9.47 -7.70 -3.23
C ALA A 108 10.37 -8.17 -4.38
N LYS A 109 11.64 -8.49 -4.09
CA LYS A 109 12.60 -9.03 -5.06
C LYS A 109 12.20 -10.40 -5.62
N SER A 110 11.42 -11.19 -4.88
CA SER A 110 10.95 -12.51 -5.31
C SER A 110 9.79 -12.46 -6.29
N ILE A 111 9.13 -11.30 -6.44
CA ILE A 111 8.02 -11.14 -7.38
C ILE A 111 8.57 -11.09 -8.81
N PRO A 112 8.15 -11.99 -9.72
CA PRO A 112 8.66 -12.01 -11.08
C PRO A 112 8.32 -10.74 -11.88
N ALA A 113 9.21 -10.33 -12.77
CA ALA A 113 9.01 -9.20 -13.69
C ALA A 113 8.79 -7.84 -13.03
N VAL A 114 9.35 -7.64 -11.84
CA VAL A 114 9.33 -6.39 -11.10
C VAL A 114 10.73 -5.77 -11.08
N SER A 115 10.82 -4.46 -11.33
CA SER A 115 12.05 -3.67 -11.15
C SER A 115 12.05 -3.06 -9.76
N ILE A 116 13.11 -3.28 -8.99
CA ILE A 116 13.29 -2.66 -7.67
C ILE A 116 14.16 -1.42 -7.81
N ILE A 117 13.66 -0.30 -7.33
CA ILE A 117 14.34 1.00 -7.39
C ILE A 117 14.52 1.52 -5.97
N SER A 118 15.77 1.81 -5.62
CA SER A 118 16.07 2.47 -4.34
C SER A 118 15.65 3.94 -4.42
N ASP A 119 14.67 4.31 -3.61
CA ASP A 119 14.16 5.67 -3.53
C ASP A 119 14.75 6.39 -2.32
N GLN A 120 15.83 7.13 -2.57
CA GLN A 120 16.56 7.80 -1.51
C GLN A 120 15.75 8.93 -0.89
N ASP A 121 15.51 8.84 0.42
CA ASP A 121 14.67 9.75 1.20
C ASP A 121 13.22 9.87 0.67
N GLY A 122 12.73 8.90 -0.13
CA GLY A 122 11.37 8.90 -0.65
C GLY A 122 11.07 9.95 -1.73
N LYS A 123 12.10 10.52 -2.37
CA LYS A 123 11.94 11.64 -3.30
C LYS A 123 11.20 11.29 -4.58
N ILE A 124 11.37 10.07 -5.08
CA ILE A 124 10.64 9.61 -6.27
C ILE A 124 9.18 9.42 -5.90
N ALA A 125 8.90 8.76 -4.79
CA ALA A 125 7.54 8.56 -4.28
C ALA A 125 6.83 9.90 -4.03
N GLU A 126 7.51 10.87 -3.39
CA GLU A 126 7.02 12.23 -3.17
C GLU A 126 6.63 12.91 -4.49
N SER A 127 7.50 12.86 -5.51
CA SER A 127 7.21 13.45 -6.83
C SER A 127 6.03 12.82 -7.56
N LEU A 128 5.59 11.63 -7.12
CA LEU A 128 4.45 10.88 -7.64
C LEU A 128 3.21 10.98 -6.72
N GLY A 129 3.25 11.81 -5.68
CA GLY A 129 2.17 11.97 -4.71
C GLY A 129 1.95 10.75 -3.80
N MET A 130 2.97 9.87 -3.68
CA MET A 130 2.90 8.63 -2.92
C MET A 130 3.49 8.79 -1.51
N SER A 131 2.77 9.43 -0.60
CA SER A 131 3.23 9.67 0.78
C SER A 131 3.05 8.48 1.72
N THR A 132 2.29 7.45 1.28
CA THR A 132 1.95 6.25 2.08
C THR A 132 2.46 4.98 1.42
N SER A 133 3.04 4.08 2.23
CA SER A 133 3.52 2.76 1.81
C SER A 133 2.37 1.90 1.29
N GLY A 134 2.54 1.30 0.12
CA GLY A 134 1.50 0.56 -0.60
C GLY A 134 0.70 1.42 -1.57
N ALA A 135 1.03 2.71 -1.71
CA ALA A 135 0.46 3.55 -2.76
C ALA A 135 0.95 3.08 -4.13
N VAL A 136 0.06 3.15 -5.11
CA VAL A 136 0.35 2.79 -6.51
C VAL A 136 -0.18 3.86 -7.46
N CYS A 137 0.55 4.06 -8.57
CA CYS A 137 0.10 4.79 -9.74
C CYS A 137 0.18 3.90 -10.97
N LEU A 138 -0.94 3.75 -11.68
CA LEU A 138 -1.00 3.04 -12.95
C LEU A 138 -1.04 4.05 -14.09
N TYR A 139 -0.14 3.90 -15.03
CA TYR A 139 -0.09 4.67 -16.28
C TYR A 139 -0.37 3.78 -17.49
N ASP A 140 -1.01 4.32 -18.50
CA ASP A 140 -1.25 3.60 -19.75
C ASP A 140 -0.02 3.63 -20.69
N LYS A 141 -0.18 3.04 -21.87
CA LYS A 141 0.86 2.95 -22.91
C LYS A 141 1.34 4.31 -23.41
N ASP A 142 0.49 5.31 -23.34
CA ASP A 142 0.78 6.70 -23.75
C ASP A 142 1.32 7.54 -22.57
N GLY A 143 1.50 6.90 -21.40
CA GLY A 143 2.01 7.50 -20.19
C GLY A 143 0.99 8.35 -19.44
N ASN A 144 -0.31 8.22 -19.70
CA ASN A 144 -1.35 8.93 -18.96
C ASN A 144 -1.72 8.17 -17.69
N LEU A 145 -1.94 8.91 -16.59
CA LEU A 145 -2.43 8.35 -15.33
C LEU A 145 -3.82 7.74 -15.50
N ARG A 146 -3.99 6.50 -15.04
CA ARG A 146 -5.24 5.75 -15.08
C ARG A 146 -5.78 5.40 -13.70
N TYR A 147 -4.87 5.21 -12.74
CA TYR A 147 -5.25 4.96 -11.36
C TYR A 147 -4.20 5.53 -10.41
N SER A 148 -4.66 6.12 -9.31
CA SER A 148 -3.82 6.50 -8.18
C SER A 148 -4.52 6.09 -6.88
N GLY A 149 -3.87 5.30 -6.02
CA GLY A 149 -4.48 4.82 -4.78
C GLY A 149 -3.77 3.61 -4.20
N GLY A 150 -4.50 2.82 -3.38
CA GLY A 150 -4.02 1.58 -2.78
C GLY A 150 -4.61 0.34 -3.46
N ILE A 151 -4.02 -0.81 -3.16
CA ILE A 151 -4.45 -2.13 -3.65
C ILE A 151 -4.79 -3.10 -2.51
N THR A 152 -5.19 -2.56 -1.37
CA THR A 152 -5.69 -3.32 -0.20
C THR A 152 -6.99 -2.68 0.31
N ALA A 153 -7.86 -3.47 0.93
CA ALA A 153 -9.16 -3.01 1.45
C ALA A 153 -9.05 -2.30 2.81
N SER A 154 -7.98 -2.58 3.55
CA SER A 154 -7.61 -1.95 4.83
C SER A 154 -6.14 -2.25 5.15
N ARG A 155 -5.61 -1.74 6.26
CA ARG A 155 -4.22 -1.97 6.66
C ARG A 155 -3.91 -3.46 6.83
N GLY A 156 -2.93 -3.96 6.06
CA GLY A 156 -2.47 -5.34 6.14
C GLY A 156 -3.49 -6.40 5.71
N HIS A 157 -4.56 -6.02 5.00
CA HIS A 157 -5.62 -6.93 4.58
C HIS A 157 -5.47 -7.36 3.12
N GLU A 158 -5.35 -8.66 2.91
CA GLU A 158 -5.37 -9.29 1.59
C GLU A 158 -6.81 -9.62 1.18
N GLY A 159 -7.09 -9.66 -0.11
CA GLY A 159 -8.38 -10.07 -0.65
C GLY A 159 -8.91 -9.15 -1.73
N ASP A 160 -10.22 -9.22 -1.98
CA ASP A 160 -10.84 -8.40 -2.99
C ASP A 160 -10.91 -6.94 -2.55
N ASN A 161 -10.47 -6.06 -3.44
CA ASN A 161 -10.41 -4.64 -3.20
C ASN A 161 -10.65 -3.85 -4.48
N HIS A 162 -11.07 -2.60 -4.31
CA HIS A 162 -11.44 -1.72 -5.40
C HIS A 162 -10.26 -1.41 -6.34
N GLY A 163 -9.09 -1.06 -5.77
CA GLY A 163 -7.91 -0.72 -6.56
C GLY A 163 -7.44 -1.86 -7.47
N LYS A 164 -7.37 -3.09 -6.94
CA LYS A 164 -7.06 -4.28 -7.74
C LYS A 164 -8.06 -4.45 -8.90
N SER A 165 -9.34 -4.27 -8.63
CA SER A 165 -10.40 -4.43 -9.65
C SER A 165 -10.26 -3.40 -10.76
N ILE A 166 -9.99 -2.13 -10.43
CA ILE A 166 -9.75 -1.06 -11.41
C ILE A 166 -8.51 -1.37 -12.25
N ILE A 167 -7.38 -1.65 -11.62
CA ILE A 167 -6.12 -1.93 -12.33
C ILE A 167 -6.31 -3.09 -13.33
N LEU A 168 -6.95 -4.17 -12.90
CA LEU A 168 -7.24 -5.29 -13.79
C LEU A 168 -8.17 -4.90 -14.94
N SER A 169 -9.21 -4.11 -14.67
CA SER A 169 -10.15 -3.64 -15.70
C SER A 169 -9.46 -2.74 -16.73
N GLN A 170 -8.59 -1.85 -16.30
CA GLN A 170 -7.84 -0.95 -17.16
C GLN A 170 -6.84 -1.74 -18.06
N VAL A 171 -5.99 -2.56 -17.44
CA VAL A 171 -4.94 -3.32 -18.15
C VAL A 171 -5.54 -4.35 -19.11
N LEU A 172 -6.70 -4.90 -18.79
CA LEU A 172 -7.42 -5.86 -19.65
C LEU A 172 -8.36 -5.19 -20.68
N GLY A 173 -8.39 -3.85 -20.72
CA GLY A 173 -9.15 -3.09 -21.70
C GLY A 173 -10.67 -3.10 -21.50
N LYS A 174 -11.14 -3.31 -20.25
CA LYS A 174 -12.57 -3.33 -19.93
C LYS A 174 -13.13 -1.95 -19.58
N THR A 175 -12.29 -1.07 -19.04
CA THR A 175 -12.65 0.29 -18.64
C THR A 175 -11.59 1.28 -19.10
N THR A 176 -11.99 2.53 -19.26
CA THR A 176 -11.14 3.68 -19.59
C THR A 176 -11.49 4.83 -18.67
N GLY A 177 -10.54 5.70 -18.39
CA GLY A 177 -10.71 6.83 -17.51
C GLY A 177 -9.75 6.77 -16.33
N MET A 178 -9.57 7.89 -15.65
CA MET A 178 -8.74 8.01 -14.46
C MET A 178 -9.60 7.79 -13.22
N GLU A 179 -9.12 6.94 -12.31
CA GLU A 179 -9.79 6.67 -11.05
C GLU A 179 -8.83 6.87 -9.86
N LYS A 180 -9.39 7.22 -8.71
CA LYS A 180 -8.66 7.36 -7.44
C LYS A 180 -9.16 6.34 -6.42
N GLY A 181 -8.27 5.87 -5.56
CA GLY A 181 -8.59 4.95 -4.46
C GLY A 181 -7.92 5.37 -3.15
N ILE A 182 -8.40 4.80 -2.06
CA ILE A 182 -7.83 5.03 -0.72
C ILE A 182 -6.57 4.17 -0.57
N VAL A 183 -5.54 4.73 0.07
CA VAL A 183 -4.34 3.98 0.45
C VAL A 183 -4.38 3.67 1.94
N TYR A 184 -4.03 2.44 2.31
CA TYR A 184 -3.90 2.01 3.70
C TYR A 184 -2.47 1.55 3.97
N GLY A 185 -1.72 2.30 4.76
CA GLY A 185 -0.31 1.99 5.03
C GLY A 185 0.31 2.97 6.03
N CYS A 186 1.60 2.81 6.27
CA CYS A 186 2.40 3.73 7.07
C CYS A 186 2.96 4.86 6.18
N PRO A 187 3.29 6.03 6.74
CA PRO A 187 4.01 7.07 6.00
C PRO A 187 5.28 6.51 5.34
N ILE A 188 5.63 7.02 4.16
CA ILE A 188 6.90 6.68 3.49
C ILE A 188 8.07 7.38 4.16
N GLN A 189 7.94 8.68 4.44
CA GLN A 189 8.95 9.42 5.14
C GLN A 189 8.73 9.27 6.65
N ASN A 190 9.77 8.85 7.38
CA ASN A 190 9.74 8.91 8.83
C ASN A 190 9.83 10.38 9.23
N ASN A 191 8.80 10.90 9.89
CA ASN A 191 8.95 12.17 10.58
C ASN A 191 10.07 12.03 11.62
N PRO A 192 10.96 13.03 11.77
CA PRO A 192 12.03 12.98 12.77
C PRO A 192 11.55 12.82 14.22
N THR A 193 10.23 12.95 14.44
CA THR A 193 9.57 12.80 15.76
C THR A 193 9.16 11.34 16.08
N ASP A 194 9.33 10.39 15.16
CA ASP A 194 8.90 8.98 15.34
C ASP A 194 10.07 8.03 15.66
N SER A 195 11.21 8.58 16.07
CA SER A 195 12.42 7.83 16.51
C SER A 195 12.54 7.75 18.03
#